data_b2aff47e3c1a980199b7a26bed07ead8
#
_entry.id   b2aff47e3c1a980199b7a26bed07ead8
#
_cell.length_a   1.000
_cell.length_b   1.000
_cell.length_c   1.000
_cell.angle_alpha   90.00
_cell.angle_beta   90.00
_cell.angle_gamma   90.00
#
_symmetry.space_group_name_H-M   'P 1'
#
loop_
_entity.id
_entity.type
_entity.pdbx_description
1 polymer ?
#
loop_
_entity_poly.entity_id
_entity_poly.type
_entity_poly.pdbx_seq_one_letter_code
_entity_poly.pdbx_strand_id
1 'polypeptide(L)'
;SMYPLAAGIRAASKGKSGLHFTVAADDDQLAFCPLQFLETKGDRAWAMEWIDTILTLNGVETTPGQRNEIGNAILSMHASGAHTLSEFSVTIQDETIREAIRQYTVDGTMGHLLDAVTDGLSLSDFTVFEIEELMNLGEKFALPVLLYLFRRIERALHGQPAVIILDEAWLMLGHPAF
;
A
#
# COMPACT_ATOMS: atom_id res chain seq x y z
N SER A 1 -20.05 -8.89 5.36
CA SER A 1 -18.84 -9.62 4.92
C SER A 1 -19.12 -10.48 3.70
N MET A 2 -18.25 -10.46 2.70
CA MET A 2 -18.29 -11.29 1.48
C MET A 2 -17.60 -12.65 1.65
N TYR A 3 -17.16 -12.98 2.86
CA TYR A 3 -16.44 -14.21 3.18
C TYR A 3 -17.15 -15.50 2.70
N PRO A 4 -18.47 -15.70 2.94
CA PRO A 4 -19.13 -16.94 2.51
C PRO A 4 -19.10 -17.14 0.99
N LEU A 5 -19.20 -16.04 0.22
CA LEU A 5 -19.12 -16.09 -1.24
C LEU A 5 -17.70 -16.42 -1.70
N ALA A 6 -16.69 -15.79 -1.12
CA ALA A 6 -15.29 -16.11 -1.41
C ALA A 6 -14.96 -17.58 -1.09
N ALA A 7 -15.40 -18.09 0.04
CA ALA A 7 -15.22 -19.48 0.44
C ALA A 7 -15.89 -20.46 -0.55
N GLY A 8 -17.11 -20.14 -0.98
CA GLY A 8 -17.84 -20.93 -1.98
C GLY A 8 -17.12 -20.97 -3.33
N ILE A 9 -16.66 -19.82 -3.81
CA ILE A 9 -15.90 -19.72 -5.07
C ILE A 9 -14.57 -20.46 -4.96
N ARG A 10 -13.88 -20.35 -3.82
CA ARG A 10 -12.62 -21.07 -3.57
C ARG A 10 -12.81 -22.59 -3.62
N ALA A 11 -13.88 -23.10 -3.01
CA ALA A 11 -14.22 -24.51 -3.05
C ALA A 11 -14.53 -24.97 -4.49
N ALA A 12 -15.36 -24.22 -5.22
CA ALA A 12 -15.75 -24.54 -6.60
C ALA A 12 -14.56 -24.46 -7.58
N SER A 13 -13.63 -23.53 -7.40
CA SER A 13 -12.43 -23.35 -8.23
C SER A 13 -11.24 -24.22 -7.84
N LYS A 14 -11.40 -25.09 -6.84
CA LYS A 14 -10.31 -25.91 -6.27
C LYS A 14 -9.12 -25.06 -5.79
N GLY A 15 -9.43 -23.94 -5.15
CA GLY A 15 -8.44 -23.03 -4.58
C GLY A 15 -7.81 -22.02 -5.54
N LYS A 16 -8.20 -22.00 -6.82
CA LYS A 16 -7.62 -21.08 -7.83
C LYS A 16 -8.20 -19.67 -7.77
N SER A 17 -9.41 -19.52 -7.24
CA SER A 17 -10.10 -18.24 -7.09
C SER A 17 -10.83 -18.18 -5.75
N GLY A 18 -11.41 -17.04 -5.38
CA GLY A 18 -12.10 -16.88 -4.12
C GLY A 18 -11.13 -16.60 -2.96
N LEU A 19 -10.10 -15.79 -3.19
CA LEU A 19 -9.19 -15.34 -2.14
C LEU A 19 -9.90 -14.36 -1.21
N HIS A 20 -9.63 -14.46 0.07
CA HIS A 20 -10.13 -13.58 1.10
C HIS A 20 -8.97 -13.17 2.01
N PHE A 21 -8.83 -11.87 2.21
CA PHE A 21 -7.82 -11.28 3.07
C PHE A 21 -8.49 -10.37 4.09
N THR A 22 -8.14 -10.52 5.36
CA THR A 22 -8.50 -9.56 6.41
C THR A 22 -7.28 -8.69 6.65
N VAL A 23 -7.35 -7.44 6.21
CA VAL A 23 -6.20 -6.53 6.24
C VAL A 23 -6.00 -5.98 7.65
N ALA A 24 -4.77 -6.04 8.15
CA ALA A 24 -4.36 -5.58 9.49
C ALA A 24 -4.99 -6.35 10.66
N ALA A 25 -5.46 -7.58 10.47
CA ALA A 25 -5.85 -8.45 11.58
C ALA A 25 -4.61 -8.96 12.35
N ASP A 26 -4.78 -9.24 13.64
CA ASP A 26 -3.69 -9.69 14.51
C ASP A 26 -3.00 -10.99 14.05
N ASP A 27 -3.77 -11.88 13.41
CA ASP A 27 -3.28 -13.15 12.87
C ASP A 27 -2.89 -13.06 11.38
N ASP A 28 -2.93 -11.88 10.79
CA ASP A 28 -2.70 -11.71 9.36
C ASP A 28 -1.19 -11.73 9.07
N GLN A 29 -0.79 -12.67 8.22
CA GLN A 29 0.56 -12.73 7.66
C GLN A 29 0.70 -11.87 6.39
N LEU A 30 -0.33 -11.08 6.07
CA LEU A 30 -0.32 -10.22 4.90
C LEU A 30 0.59 -9.03 5.16
N ALA A 31 1.65 -8.95 4.38
CA ALA A 31 2.60 -7.86 4.43
C ALA A 31 2.85 -7.33 3.01
N PHE A 32 2.98 -6.03 2.90
CA PHE A 32 3.10 -5.30 1.64
C PHE A 32 4.47 -4.69 1.46
N CYS A 33 4.88 -4.60 0.20
CA CYS A 33 6.08 -3.91 -0.24
C CYS A 33 5.70 -2.77 -1.22
N PRO A 34 5.24 -1.62 -0.74
CA PRO A 34 4.70 -0.56 -1.61
C PRO A 34 5.68 0.00 -2.63
N LEU A 35 6.97 -0.03 -2.32
CA LEU A 35 8.02 0.48 -3.20
C LEU A 35 8.68 -0.61 -4.08
N GLN A 36 8.09 -1.82 -4.16
CA GLN A 36 8.65 -2.91 -4.96
C GLN A 36 8.67 -2.65 -6.47
N PHE A 37 7.81 -1.76 -6.97
CA PHE A 37 7.72 -1.42 -8.38
C PHE A 37 8.27 -0.02 -8.63
N LEU A 38 9.49 0.06 -9.18
CA LEU A 38 10.16 1.33 -9.49
C LEU A 38 10.71 1.36 -10.93
N GLU A 39 10.39 0.37 -11.77
CA GLU A 39 10.99 0.19 -13.09
C GLU A 39 10.60 1.31 -14.06
N THR A 40 9.34 1.67 -14.12
CA THR A 40 8.85 2.69 -15.03
C THR A 40 8.84 4.08 -14.41
N LYS A 41 8.81 5.12 -15.26
CA LYS A 41 8.62 6.50 -14.78
C LYS A 41 7.28 6.66 -14.04
N GLY A 42 6.23 5.97 -14.50
CA GLY A 42 4.91 5.98 -13.86
C GLY A 42 4.96 5.35 -12.47
N ASP A 43 5.68 4.24 -12.29
CA ASP A 43 5.84 3.60 -10.98
C ASP A 43 6.55 4.52 -9.99
N ARG A 44 7.65 5.17 -10.43
CA ARG A 44 8.38 6.12 -9.59
C ARG A 44 7.56 7.36 -9.25
N ALA A 45 6.77 7.88 -10.20
CA ALA A 45 5.85 8.99 -9.94
C ALA A 45 4.81 8.61 -8.88
N TRP A 46 4.21 7.43 -9.02
CA TRP A 46 3.27 6.92 -8.03
C TRP A 46 3.94 6.77 -6.65
N ALA A 47 5.13 6.22 -6.59
CA ALA A 47 5.87 6.06 -5.33
C ALA A 47 6.14 7.42 -4.63
N MET A 48 6.51 8.44 -5.40
CA MET A 48 6.70 9.80 -4.88
C MET A 48 5.40 10.38 -4.32
N GLU A 49 4.29 10.26 -5.05
CA GLU A 49 2.96 10.73 -4.61
C GLU A 49 2.47 9.97 -3.37
N TRP A 50 2.71 8.67 -3.31
CA TRP A 50 2.36 7.85 -2.17
C TRP A 50 3.14 8.26 -0.91
N ILE A 51 4.44 8.50 -1.02
CA ILE A 51 5.27 9.05 0.07
C ILE A 51 4.78 10.45 0.49
N ASP A 52 4.50 11.34 -0.46
CA ASP A 52 3.99 12.68 -0.18
C ASP A 52 2.64 12.63 0.57
N THR A 53 1.78 11.67 0.22
CA THR A 53 0.53 11.42 0.95
C THR A 53 0.79 10.99 2.40
N ILE A 54 1.73 10.08 2.64
CA ILE A 54 2.12 9.68 4.00
C ILE A 54 2.61 10.89 4.80
N LEU A 55 3.45 11.73 4.19
CA LEU A 55 3.97 12.93 4.84
C LEU A 55 2.85 13.90 5.21
N THR A 56 1.92 14.14 4.28
CA THR A 56 0.75 15.00 4.50
C THR A 56 -0.13 14.47 5.65
N LEU A 57 -0.39 13.16 5.70
CA LEU A 57 -1.14 12.51 6.78
C LEU A 57 -0.45 12.62 8.14
N ASN A 58 0.86 12.85 8.14
CA ASN A 58 1.66 13.12 9.33
C ASN A 58 1.87 14.61 9.62
N GLY A 59 1.14 15.49 8.91
CA GLY A 59 1.21 16.95 9.10
C GLY A 59 2.42 17.61 8.49
N VAL A 60 3.11 16.94 7.57
CA VAL A 60 4.28 17.47 6.86
C VAL A 60 3.87 17.93 5.46
N GLU A 61 3.91 19.24 5.24
CA GLU A 61 3.80 19.84 3.90
C GLU A 61 5.19 19.93 3.28
N THR A 62 5.40 19.15 2.20
CA THR A 62 6.71 19.07 1.57
C THR A 62 7.09 20.33 0.81
N THR A 63 8.28 20.83 1.06
CA THR A 63 8.92 21.87 0.27
C THR A 63 9.41 21.36 -1.08
N PRO A 64 9.67 22.22 -2.08
CA PRO A 64 10.28 21.77 -3.34
C PRO A 64 11.61 21.06 -3.16
N GLY A 65 12.43 21.45 -2.17
CA GLY A 65 13.69 20.79 -1.85
C GLY A 65 13.49 19.36 -1.35
N GLN A 66 12.57 19.17 -0.42
CA GLN A 66 12.19 17.85 0.10
C GLN A 66 11.61 16.94 -0.99
N ARG A 67 10.77 17.46 -1.89
CA ARG A 67 10.28 16.70 -3.05
C ARG A 67 11.39 16.24 -3.97
N ASN A 68 12.40 17.09 -4.21
CA ASN A 68 13.57 16.71 -4.99
C ASN A 68 14.39 15.61 -4.27
N GLU A 69 14.53 15.70 -2.96
CA GLU A 69 15.21 14.68 -2.17
C GLU A 69 14.48 13.33 -2.25
N ILE A 70 13.15 13.31 -2.08
CA ILE A 70 12.32 12.11 -2.26
C ILE A 70 12.52 11.52 -3.66
N GLY A 71 12.46 12.36 -4.71
CA GLY A 71 12.68 11.91 -6.08
C GLY A 71 14.04 11.28 -6.30
N ASN A 72 15.10 11.88 -5.76
CA ASN A 72 16.46 11.35 -5.84
C ASN A 72 16.60 10.03 -5.06
N ALA A 73 15.97 9.93 -3.88
CA ALA A 73 15.95 8.69 -3.09
C ALA A 73 15.27 7.55 -3.86
N ILE A 74 14.10 7.78 -4.46
CA ILE A 74 13.39 6.79 -5.29
C ILE A 74 14.25 6.37 -6.51
N LEU A 75 14.94 7.29 -7.16
CA LEU A 75 15.85 6.97 -8.26
C LEU A 75 17.04 6.12 -7.79
N SER A 76 17.61 6.46 -6.64
CA SER A 76 18.71 5.68 -6.03
C SER A 76 18.26 4.27 -5.66
N MET A 77 17.08 4.11 -5.08
CA MET A 77 16.49 2.80 -4.77
C MET A 77 16.30 1.96 -6.04
N HIS A 78 15.75 2.55 -7.10
CA HIS A 78 15.61 1.86 -8.38
C HIS A 78 16.98 1.38 -8.91
N ALA A 79 18.02 2.21 -8.82
CA ALA A 79 19.35 1.87 -9.30
C ALA A 79 20.04 0.77 -8.45
N SER A 80 19.80 0.74 -7.15
CA SER A 80 20.38 -0.23 -6.21
C SER A 80 19.56 -1.52 -6.04
N GLY A 81 18.29 -1.54 -6.49
CA GLY A 81 17.36 -2.63 -6.23
C GLY A 81 16.75 -2.61 -4.82
N ALA A 82 16.93 -1.53 -4.07
CA ALA A 82 16.27 -1.32 -2.80
C ALA A 82 14.77 -1.03 -3.01
N HIS A 83 13.90 -1.51 -2.09
CA HIS A 83 12.45 -1.43 -2.27
C HIS A 83 11.63 -1.39 -0.99
N THR A 84 12.26 -1.33 0.19
CA THR A 84 11.56 -1.22 1.47
C THR A 84 11.50 0.23 1.96
N LEU A 85 10.55 0.55 2.83
CA LEU A 85 10.48 1.86 3.47
C LEU A 85 11.65 2.14 4.40
N SER A 86 12.16 1.11 5.07
CA SER A 86 13.38 1.21 5.86
C SER A 86 14.59 1.60 5.01
N GLU A 87 14.77 0.99 3.84
CA GLU A 87 15.83 1.36 2.90
C GLU A 87 15.63 2.78 2.34
N PHE A 88 14.38 3.18 2.04
CA PHE A 88 14.06 4.55 1.67
C PHE A 88 14.47 5.53 2.78
N SER A 89 14.10 5.25 4.03
CA SER A 89 14.41 6.11 5.19
C SER A 89 15.91 6.34 5.36
N VAL A 90 16.74 5.33 5.10
CA VAL A 90 18.22 5.44 5.17
C VAL A 90 18.77 6.36 4.09
N THR A 91 18.13 6.47 2.93
CA THR A 91 18.59 7.35 1.83
C THR A 91 18.23 8.81 2.03
N ILE A 92 17.26 9.12 2.91
CA ILE A 92 16.78 10.46 3.21
C ILE A 92 17.65 11.13 4.26
N GLN A 93 18.06 12.38 4.03
CA GLN A 93 18.81 13.18 4.99
C GLN A 93 17.91 14.09 5.84
N ASP A 94 16.80 14.55 5.26
CA ASP A 94 15.82 15.39 5.96
C ASP A 94 15.18 14.64 7.12
N GLU A 95 15.37 15.16 8.33
CA GLU A 95 14.92 14.53 9.57
C GLU A 95 13.39 14.54 9.69
N THR A 96 12.72 15.58 9.18
CA THR A 96 11.26 15.69 9.21
C THR A 96 10.62 14.58 8.38
N ILE A 97 11.18 14.28 7.21
CA ILE A 97 10.72 13.18 6.37
C ILE A 97 10.95 11.84 7.06
N ARG A 98 12.15 11.61 7.62
CA ARG A 98 12.47 10.36 8.32
C ARG A 98 11.56 10.11 9.51
N GLU A 99 11.32 11.13 10.33
CA GLU A 99 10.43 11.06 11.49
C GLU A 99 8.99 10.69 11.08
N ALA A 100 8.46 11.34 10.04
CA ALA A 100 7.11 11.09 9.55
C ALA A 100 6.93 9.66 8.99
N ILE A 101 7.96 9.11 8.36
CA ILE A 101 7.91 7.76 7.76
C ILE A 101 8.18 6.66 8.79
N ARG A 102 8.88 6.95 9.87
CA ARG A 102 9.38 5.98 10.85
C ARG A 102 8.32 4.98 11.33
N GLN A 103 7.09 5.45 11.57
CA GLN A 103 6.01 4.58 12.04
C GLN A 103 5.59 3.50 11.02
N TYR A 104 5.95 3.66 9.74
CA TYR A 104 5.65 2.72 8.65
C TYR A 104 6.84 1.81 8.32
N THR A 105 8.01 2.02 8.93
CA THR A 105 9.20 1.17 8.80
C THR A 105 9.18 0.04 9.83
N VAL A 106 10.13 -0.89 9.73
CA VAL A 106 10.29 -2.01 10.68
C VAL A 106 10.37 -1.56 12.15
N ASP A 107 10.82 -0.34 12.40
CA ASP A 107 10.92 0.23 13.75
C ASP A 107 9.59 0.81 14.27
N GLY A 108 8.56 0.86 13.43
CA GLY A 108 7.29 1.47 13.73
C GLY A 108 6.13 0.48 13.81
N THR A 109 4.96 0.99 14.21
CA THR A 109 3.77 0.18 14.46
C THR A 109 3.19 -0.45 13.19
N MET A 110 3.39 0.16 12.01
CA MET A 110 2.87 -0.31 10.73
C MET A 110 3.91 -1.04 9.87
N GLY A 111 5.14 -1.16 10.34
CA GLY A 111 6.22 -1.80 9.59
C GLY A 111 5.94 -3.26 9.25
N HIS A 112 5.28 -3.99 10.16
CA HIS A 112 4.87 -5.36 9.91
C HIS A 112 3.94 -5.51 8.69
N LEU A 113 3.18 -4.46 8.36
CA LEU A 113 2.24 -4.46 7.24
C LEU A 113 2.80 -3.81 5.97
N LEU A 114 3.61 -2.74 6.10
CA LEU A 114 3.99 -1.88 4.96
C LEU A 114 5.49 -1.90 4.60
N ASP A 115 6.32 -2.61 5.37
CA ASP A 115 7.77 -2.60 5.16
C ASP A 115 8.33 -4.01 4.90
N ALA A 116 7.55 -4.83 4.20
CA ALA A 116 7.98 -6.17 3.83
C ALA A 116 9.02 -6.14 2.71
N VAL A 117 9.98 -7.06 2.77
CA VAL A 117 10.95 -7.28 1.67
C VAL A 117 10.27 -7.93 0.47
N THR A 118 9.23 -8.72 0.70
CA THR A 118 8.47 -9.40 -0.35
C THR A 118 6.99 -9.17 -0.11
N ASP A 119 6.29 -8.75 -1.16
CA ASP A 119 4.85 -8.56 -1.11
C ASP A 119 4.12 -9.90 -1.03
N GLY A 120 3.34 -10.08 0.04
CA GLY A 120 2.53 -11.27 0.26
C GLY A 120 1.20 -11.28 -0.49
N LEU A 121 0.86 -10.19 -1.22
CA LEU A 121 -0.42 -10.06 -1.90
C LEU A 121 -0.46 -10.84 -3.21
N SER A 122 -1.37 -11.79 -3.31
CA SER A 122 -1.78 -12.43 -4.56
C SER A 122 -3.21 -12.02 -4.91
N LEU A 123 -3.47 -11.77 -6.19
CA LEU A 123 -4.81 -11.49 -6.71
C LEU A 123 -5.28 -12.67 -7.56
N SER A 124 -6.59 -12.94 -7.54
CA SER A 124 -7.25 -13.96 -8.35
C SER A 124 -8.47 -13.35 -9.04
N ASP A 125 -9.16 -14.15 -9.87
CA ASP A 125 -10.37 -13.70 -10.57
C ASP A 125 -11.48 -13.22 -9.62
N PHE A 126 -11.48 -13.70 -8.38
CA PHE A 126 -12.34 -13.21 -7.31
C PHE A 126 -11.53 -13.05 -6.03
N THR A 127 -11.37 -11.83 -5.58
CA THR A 127 -10.62 -11.50 -4.37
C THR A 127 -11.43 -10.56 -3.50
N VAL A 128 -11.47 -10.82 -2.20
CA VAL A 128 -12.15 -10.01 -1.19
C VAL A 128 -11.12 -9.48 -0.22
N PHE A 129 -11.16 -8.20 0.04
CA PHE A 129 -10.43 -7.54 1.11
C PHE A 129 -11.41 -7.09 2.19
N GLU A 130 -11.28 -7.60 3.39
CA GLU A 130 -11.99 -7.14 4.57
C GLU A 130 -11.11 -6.10 5.27
N ILE A 131 -11.60 -4.86 5.34
CA ILE A 131 -10.80 -3.70 5.76
C ILE A 131 -11.28 -3.08 7.07
N GLU A 132 -12.19 -3.74 7.79
CA GLU A 132 -12.77 -3.22 9.03
C GLU A 132 -11.68 -2.94 10.07
N GLU A 133 -10.78 -3.90 10.32
CA GLU A 133 -9.67 -3.75 11.26
C GLU A 133 -8.71 -2.64 10.82
N LEU A 134 -8.44 -2.55 9.52
CA LEU A 134 -7.61 -1.49 8.97
C LEU A 134 -8.23 -0.11 9.22
N MET A 135 -9.53 0.04 9.00
CA MET A 135 -10.24 1.32 9.21
C MET A 135 -10.25 1.74 10.67
N ASN A 136 -10.27 0.77 11.61
CA ASN A 136 -10.19 1.04 13.05
C ASN A 136 -8.84 1.64 13.49
N LEU A 137 -7.78 1.47 12.69
CA LEU A 137 -6.47 2.10 12.95
C LEU A 137 -6.46 3.61 12.67
N GLY A 138 -7.50 4.12 11.99
CA GLY A 138 -7.63 5.51 11.60
C GLY A 138 -7.00 5.83 10.23
N GLU A 139 -7.40 6.98 9.68
CA GLU A 139 -7.08 7.42 8.32
C GLU A 139 -5.58 7.44 8.02
N LYS A 140 -4.78 7.90 8.97
CA LYS A 140 -3.32 7.99 8.86
C LYS A 140 -2.66 6.66 8.47
N PHE A 141 -3.21 5.55 8.96
CA PHE A 141 -2.69 4.21 8.68
C PHE A 141 -3.47 3.50 7.57
N ALA A 142 -4.77 3.70 7.53
CA ALA A 142 -5.62 3.03 6.56
C ALA A 142 -5.38 3.51 5.14
N LEU A 143 -5.24 4.82 4.94
CA LEU A 143 -5.14 5.40 3.59
C LEU A 143 -3.91 4.93 2.81
N PRO A 144 -2.68 4.89 3.36
CA PRO A 144 -1.53 4.37 2.66
C PRO A 144 -1.69 2.92 2.20
N VAL A 145 -2.32 2.08 3.03
CA VAL A 145 -2.60 0.69 2.70
C VAL A 145 -3.63 0.58 1.58
N LEU A 146 -4.73 1.33 1.66
CA LEU A 146 -5.78 1.33 0.64
C LEU A 146 -5.24 1.81 -0.72
N LEU A 147 -4.47 2.89 -0.75
CA LEU A 147 -3.83 3.38 -1.98
C LEU A 147 -2.94 2.31 -2.61
N TYR A 148 -2.19 1.59 -1.79
CA TYR A 148 -1.38 0.49 -2.28
C TYR A 148 -2.22 -0.68 -2.81
N LEU A 149 -3.29 -1.08 -2.12
CA LEU A 149 -4.20 -2.11 -2.61
C LEU A 149 -4.81 -1.74 -3.96
N PHE A 150 -5.27 -0.49 -4.13
CA PHE A 150 -5.76 0.01 -5.42
C PHE A 150 -4.69 -0.03 -6.50
N ARG A 151 -3.46 0.36 -6.17
CA ARG A 151 -2.32 0.25 -7.10
C ARG A 151 -2.09 -1.19 -7.55
N ARG A 152 -2.18 -2.16 -6.63
CA ARG A 152 -2.03 -3.59 -6.96
C ARG A 152 -3.15 -4.09 -7.87
N ILE A 153 -4.39 -3.67 -7.60
CA ILE A 153 -5.54 -3.99 -8.45
C ILE A 153 -5.34 -3.39 -9.85
N GLU A 154 -5.02 -2.09 -9.94
CA GLU A 154 -4.75 -1.41 -11.21
C GLU A 154 -3.70 -2.14 -12.05
N ARG A 155 -2.58 -2.53 -11.42
CA ARG A 155 -1.50 -3.26 -12.10
C ARG A 155 -1.90 -4.66 -12.56
N ALA A 156 -2.88 -5.27 -11.92
CA ALA A 156 -3.39 -6.59 -12.32
C ALA A 156 -4.38 -6.52 -13.50
N LEU A 157 -4.88 -5.32 -13.83
CA LEU A 157 -5.82 -5.10 -14.92
C LEU A 157 -5.05 -4.85 -16.22
N HIS A 158 -5.13 -5.81 -17.13
CA HIS A 158 -4.47 -5.75 -18.45
C HIS A 158 -5.48 -5.57 -19.60
N GLY A 159 -6.60 -4.87 -19.33
CA GLY A 159 -7.67 -4.63 -20.29
C GLY A 159 -8.80 -5.65 -20.26
N GLN A 160 -8.75 -6.65 -19.38
CA GLN A 160 -9.89 -7.54 -19.15
C GLN A 160 -11.02 -6.79 -18.41
N PRO A 161 -12.30 -7.18 -18.64
CA PRO A 161 -13.40 -6.65 -17.85
C PRO A 161 -13.19 -6.97 -16.35
N ALA A 162 -13.38 -5.97 -15.52
CA ALA A 162 -13.30 -6.12 -14.06
C ALA A 162 -14.40 -5.32 -13.39
N VAL A 163 -14.84 -5.79 -12.22
CA VAL A 163 -15.80 -5.09 -11.35
C VAL A 163 -15.16 -4.96 -9.98
N ILE A 164 -15.06 -3.73 -9.50
CA ILE A 164 -14.62 -3.42 -8.13
C ILE A 164 -15.87 -3.01 -7.35
N ILE A 165 -16.15 -3.73 -6.27
CA ILE A 165 -17.28 -3.45 -5.38
C ILE A 165 -16.70 -2.91 -4.09
N LEU A 166 -17.04 -1.67 -3.77
CA LEU A 166 -16.67 -0.99 -2.54
C LEU A 166 -17.90 -0.94 -1.64
N ASP A 167 -17.89 -1.75 -0.58
CA ASP A 167 -18.89 -1.68 0.48
C ASP A 167 -18.49 -0.57 1.46
N GLU A 168 -19.47 0.24 1.91
CA GLU A 168 -19.24 1.39 2.80
C GLU A 168 -18.21 2.43 2.26
N ALA A 169 -18.12 2.58 0.95
CA ALA A 169 -17.16 3.47 0.27
C ALA A 169 -17.20 4.93 0.74
N TRP A 170 -18.30 5.38 1.34
CA TRP A 170 -18.45 6.73 1.89
C TRP A 170 -17.40 7.06 2.96
N LEU A 171 -16.86 6.06 3.66
CA LEU A 171 -15.77 6.23 4.62
C LEU A 171 -14.47 6.69 3.95
N MET A 172 -14.28 6.34 2.68
CA MET A 172 -13.08 6.62 1.89
C MET A 172 -13.25 7.84 0.97
N LEU A 173 -14.46 8.03 0.41
CA LEU A 173 -14.73 9.07 -0.60
C LEU A 173 -14.71 10.51 -0.05
N GLY A 174 -14.60 10.71 1.25
CA GLY A 174 -14.42 12.02 1.87
C GLY A 174 -13.00 12.56 1.81
N HIS A 175 -12.02 11.74 1.44
CA HIS A 175 -10.62 12.16 1.39
C HIS A 175 -10.19 12.57 -0.02
N PRO A 176 -9.43 13.69 -0.18
CA PRO A 176 -9.00 14.21 -1.50
C PRO A 176 -8.13 13.28 -2.32
N ALA A 177 -7.58 12.19 -1.74
CA ALA A 177 -6.77 11.20 -2.44
C ALA A 177 -7.60 10.16 -3.21
N PHE A 178 -8.93 10.15 -3.07
CA PHE A 178 -9.91 9.38 -3.82
C PHE A 178 -10.83 10.29 -4.61
#